data_50c6ad25a1059aa25ea75522e887d5c7
#
_entry.id   50c6ad25a1059aa25ea75522e887d5c7
#
_cell.length_a   1.000
_cell.length_b   1.000
_cell.length_c   1.000
_cell.angle_alpha   90.00
_cell.angle_beta   90.00
_cell.angle_gamma   90.00
#
_symmetry.space_group_name_H-M   'P 1'
#
loop_
_entity.id
_entity.type
_entity.pdbx_description
1 polymer ?
#
loop_
_entity_poly.entity_id
_entity_poly.type
_entity_poly.pdbx_seq_one_letter_code
_entity_poly.pdbx_strand_id
1 'polypeptide(L)'
;AAHEVFHEPDGRFFLHCYRSSSERQLILLLNSKTTSESWVLDADHPQRAFNCLAPRVEGHDYSVDHGLYQGQWAWFVRTNQDGINFALYYAFGDVPTRNEWQLLIAHDDSVMLEGLSLNAHALCLSLREGGLPIIEVRPDGLPAYRVQLPDAAYSLYVQDSLEFDSQHMRLRYESLNRPAQVRQLTLATGEQSVLKETPVLGPFNADDYVSQRLWATAPDGTQVPISLVVKRNVLGKPVPLYLYGYGAYGESLDPWFSHARLSLLERGVAFAIAHVRGGGELGEAWYRAGKQENKHNTFSDFIACAEHLIDKGLTRSDQLVISGGSAGGLLIGAVLNQRPDLFKAAIAEVPFVDVLNTMLDPELPLTVTEYDEWGNPQEPEVYARIKAYAPYENVTAQAYPAMLVIAGYNDSRVQYWEAAKWVAKL
;
A
#
# COMPACT_ATOMS: atom_id res chain seq x y z
N ALA A 1 -25.98 -19.10 24.78
CA ALA A 1 -25.30 -17.94 25.32
C ALA A 1 -23.97 -17.78 24.57
N ALA A 2 -23.62 -16.56 24.20
CA ALA A 2 -22.28 -16.28 23.65
C ALA A 2 -21.25 -16.39 24.79
N HIS A 3 -20.10 -16.97 24.51
CA HIS A 3 -18.98 -17.02 25.43
C HIS A 3 -17.81 -16.23 24.80
N GLU A 4 -17.17 -15.39 25.60
CA GLU A 4 -15.91 -14.76 25.21
C GLU A 4 -14.81 -15.82 25.17
N VAL A 5 -14.13 -15.95 24.03
CA VAL A 5 -13.07 -16.95 23.81
C VAL A 5 -11.67 -16.32 23.86
N PHE A 6 -11.59 -15.02 23.69
CA PHE A 6 -10.33 -14.26 23.75
C PHE A 6 -10.61 -12.78 24.02
N HIS A 7 -9.74 -12.14 24.77
CA HIS A 7 -9.79 -10.70 25.07
C HIS A 7 -8.39 -10.10 24.96
N GLU A 8 -8.26 -9.01 24.18
CA GLU A 8 -7.04 -8.20 24.08
C GLU A 8 -7.22 -6.91 24.87
N PRO A 9 -6.50 -6.72 25.97
CA PRO A 9 -6.64 -5.54 26.82
C PRO A 9 -5.86 -4.31 26.31
N ASP A 10 -4.88 -4.48 25.43
CA ASP A 10 -4.08 -3.38 24.89
C ASP A 10 -4.79 -2.75 23.69
N GLY A 11 -5.30 -1.53 23.86
CA GLY A 11 -6.04 -0.80 22.83
C GLY A 11 -5.25 -0.44 21.56
N ARG A 12 -3.92 -0.70 21.53
CA ARG A 12 -3.11 -0.54 20.32
C ARG A 12 -3.29 -1.69 19.33
N PHE A 13 -3.80 -2.85 19.80
CA PHE A 13 -3.89 -4.05 19.00
C PHE A 13 -5.28 -4.26 18.44
N PHE A 14 -5.34 -4.61 17.16
CA PHE A 14 -6.52 -5.10 16.48
C PHE A 14 -6.52 -6.64 16.52
N LEU A 15 -7.69 -7.24 16.72
CA LEU A 15 -7.88 -8.68 16.74
C LEU A 15 -8.61 -9.13 15.48
N HIS A 16 -7.99 -10.04 14.75
CA HIS A 16 -8.55 -10.69 13.57
C HIS A 16 -8.66 -12.19 13.80
N CYS A 17 -9.71 -12.81 13.26
CA CYS A 17 -9.87 -14.25 13.27
C CYS A 17 -10.11 -14.76 11.87
N TYR A 18 -9.30 -15.72 11.44
CA TYR A 18 -9.41 -16.33 10.13
C TYR A 18 -9.09 -17.82 10.17
N ARG A 19 -9.44 -18.51 9.09
CA ARG A 19 -9.13 -19.93 8.88
C ARG A 19 -7.86 -20.05 8.04
N SER A 20 -6.98 -20.97 8.40
CA SER A 20 -5.78 -21.26 7.62
C SER A 20 -6.13 -21.76 6.22
N SER A 21 -5.20 -21.64 5.27
CA SER A 21 -5.35 -22.17 3.89
C SER A 21 -5.66 -23.66 3.86
N SER A 22 -5.12 -24.44 4.79
CA SER A 22 -5.42 -25.88 4.95
C SER A 22 -6.82 -26.17 5.49
N GLU A 23 -7.54 -25.14 5.94
CA GLU A 23 -8.82 -25.23 6.66
C GLU A 23 -8.75 -25.95 8.02
N ARG A 24 -7.58 -26.41 8.45
CA ARG A 24 -7.38 -27.22 9.66
C ARG A 24 -7.17 -26.42 10.93
N GLN A 25 -6.86 -25.13 10.80
CA GLN A 25 -6.53 -24.27 11.93
C GLN A 25 -7.40 -23.00 11.92
N LEU A 26 -7.80 -22.56 13.10
CA LEU A 26 -8.31 -21.22 13.35
C LEU A 26 -7.15 -20.38 13.88
N ILE A 27 -6.98 -19.19 13.35
CA ILE A 27 -5.89 -18.29 13.69
C ILE A 27 -6.48 -16.98 14.22
N LEU A 28 -6.03 -16.56 15.41
CA LEU A 28 -6.21 -15.20 15.91
C LEU A 28 -4.92 -14.45 15.66
N LEU A 29 -5.01 -13.38 14.90
CA LEU A 29 -3.92 -12.44 14.69
C LEU A 29 -4.22 -11.17 15.49
N LEU A 30 -3.33 -10.82 16.39
CA LEU A 30 -3.32 -9.54 17.08
C LEU A 30 -2.19 -8.70 16.50
N ASN A 31 -2.51 -7.53 15.97
CA ASN A 31 -1.50 -6.67 15.39
C ASN A 31 -1.70 -5.20 15.75
N SER A 32 -0.61 -4.53 16.08
CA SER A 32 -0.47 -3.09 16.07
C SER A 32 0.16 -2.63 14.74
N LYS A 33 0.62 -1.41 14.64
CA LYS A 33 1.34 -0.91 13.45
C LYS A 33 2.71 -1.57 13.23
N THR A 34 3.34 -2.09 14.27
CA THR A 34 4.74 -2.56 14.24
C THR A 34 4.97 -3.91 14.90
N THR A 35 3.96 -4.45 15.58
CA THR A 35 4.09 -5.64 16.41
C THR A 35 2.89 -6.56 16.21
N SER A 36 3.15 -7.86 16.10
CA SER A 36 2.07 -8.84 15.98
C SER A 36 2.25 -10.04 16.91
N GLU A 37 1.15 -10.78 17.11
CA GLU A 37 1.10 -12.03 17.87
C GLU A 37 0.03 -12.94 17.28
N SER A 38 0.33 -14.22 17.09
CA SER A 38 -0.62 -15.18 16.54
C SER A 38 -0.94 -16.29 17.53
N TRP A 39 -2.23 -16.58 17.67
CA TRP A 39 -2.77 -17.68 18.48
C TRP A 39 -3.49 -18.66 17.56
N VAL A 40 -3.35 -19.94 17.82
CA VAL A 40 -3.82 -20.99 16.93
C VAL A 40 -4.67 -22.01 17.68
N LEU A 41 -5.63 -22.59 16.97
CA LEU A 41 -6.57 -23.58 17.47
C LEU A 41 -6.90 -24.60 16.37
N ASP A 42 -6.82 -25.88 16.68
CA ASP A 42 -7.28 -26.96 15.79
C ASP A 42 -8.78 -26.80 15.49
N ALA A 43 -9.12 -26.64 14.20
CA ALA A 43 -10.50 -26.41 13.76
C ALA A 43 -11.44 -27.59 14.03
N ASP A 44 -10.91 -28.83 14.15
CA ASP A 44 -11.69 -30.01 14.50
C ASP A 44 -11.99 -30.08 16.00
N HIS A 45 -11.31 -29.26 16.81
CA HIS A 45 -11.48 -29.21 18.27
C HIS A 45 -11.77 -27.79 18.78
N PRO A 46 -12.81 -27.10 18.27
CA PRO A 46 -13.05 -25.67 18.55
C PRO A 46 -13.42 -25.37 20.03
N GLN A 47 -13.64 -26.38 20.84
CA GLN A 47 -13.89 -26.25 22.30
C GLN A 47 -12.61 -26.12 23.12
N ARG A 48 -11.42 -26.30 22.51
CA ARG A 48 -10.12 -26.11 23.20
C ARG A 48 -9.79 -24.63 23.29
N ALA A 49 -8.80 -24.30 24.11
CA ALA A 49 -8.25 -22.95 24.16
C ALA A 49 -7.30 -22.69 22.99
N PHE A 50 -7.20 -21.44 22.56
CA PHE A 50 -6.16 -20.99 21.65
C PHE A 50 -4.79 -21.11 22.32
N ASN A 51 -3.77 -21.45 21.54
CA ASN A 51 -2.39 -21.54 21.95
C ASN A 51 -1.56 -20.44 21.26
N CYS A 52 -0.77 -19.69 22.02
CA CYS A 52 0.15 -18.71 21.44
C CYS A 52 1.27 -19.41 20.67
N LEU A 53 1.43 -19.09 19.39
CA LEU A 53 2.49 -19.67 18.56
C LEU A 53 3.85 -19.03 18.87
N ALA A 54 3.88 -17.70 18.99
CA ALA A 54 5.04 -16.95 19.48
C ALA A 54 4.57 -15.68 20.18
N PRO A 55 4.96 -15.46 21.45
CA PRO A 55 4.62 -14.24 22.20
C PRO A 55 5.14 -12.98 21.47
N ARG A 56 4.37 -11.89 21.58
CA ARG A 56 4.75 -10.60 21.01
C ARG A 56 6.08 -10.08 21.60
N VAL A 57 6.84 -9.46 20.73
CA VAL A 57 8.04 -8.69 21.05
C VAL A 57 7.91 -7.36 20.34
N GLU A 58 8.13 -6.25 21.01
CA GLU A 58 8.00 -4.92 20.43
C GLU A 58 8.84 -4.79 19.15
N GLY A 59 8.22 -4.33 18.05
CA GLY A 59 8.83 -4.22 16.73
C GLY A 59 8.96 -5.52 15.95
N HIS A 60 8.56 -6.66 16.52
CA HIS A 60 8.50 -7.93 15.80
C HIS A 60 7.13 -8.13 15.19
N ASP A 61 7.09 -8.06 13.86
CA ASP A 61 5.90 -8.32 13.06
C ASP A 61 6.02 -9.67 12.36
N TYR A 62 5.01 -10.53 12.55
CA TYR A 62 4.92 -11.81 11.88
C TYR A 62 3.47 -12.21 11.63
N SER A 63 3.26 -12.95 10.57
CA SER A 63 1.99 -13.59 10.24
C SER A 63 2.20 -15.07 9.93
N VAL A 64 1.16 -15.86 10.13
CA VAL A 64 1.24 -17.31 9.97
C VAL A 64 0.13 -17.82 9.07
N ASP A 65 0.43 -18.91 8.37
CA ASP A 65 -0.57 -19.75 7.70
C ASP A 65 -0.18 -21.22 7.83
N HIS A 66 -1.11 -22.13 7.55
CA HIS A 66 -0.91 -23.56 7.65
C HIS A 66 -1.29 -24.25 6.36
N GLY A 67 -0.40 -25.12 5.84
CA GLY A 67 -0.58 -25.81 4.58
C GLY A 67 0.36 -26.99 4.42
N LEU A 68 0.51 -27.49 3.18
CA LEU A 68 1.42 -28.58 2.86
C LEU A 68 2.82 -28.06 2.49
N TYR A 69 3.85 -28.72 3.03
CA TYR A 69 5.23 -28.56 2.62
C TYR A 69 5.88 -29.93 2.49
N GLN A 70 6.31 -30.27 1.26
CA GLN A 70 6.90 -31.58 0.94
C GLN A 70 6.03 -32.77 1.39
N GLY A 71 4.70 -32.65 1.18
CA GLY A 71 3.73 -33.67 1.53
C GLY A 71 3.38 -33.80 3.02
N GLN A 72 3.88 -32.90 3.88
CA GLN A 72 3.56 -32.86 5.32
C GLN A 72 2.87 -31.54 5.68
N TRP A 73 1.99 -31.58 6.68
CA TRP A 73 1.37 -30.37 7.23
C TRP A 73 2.41 -29.54 7.98
N ALA A 74 2.49 -28.25 7.64
CA ALA A 74 3.46 -27.33 8.20
C ALA A 74 2.84 -25.94 8.42
N TRP A 75 3.37 -25.23 9.38
CA TRP A 75 3.19 -23.79 9.57
C TRP A 75 4.17 -23.05 8.67
N PHE A 76 3.70 -21.97 8.09
CA PHE A 76 4.53 -21.00 7.39
C PHE A 76 4.48 -19.68 8.16
N VAL A 77 5.63 -19.10 8.43
CA VAL A 77 5.77 -17.90 9.24
C VAL A 77 6.52 -16.84 8.43
N ARG A 78 5.80 -15.81 8.03
CA ARG A 78 6.39 -14.59 7.47
C ARG A 78 6.78 -13.69 8.63
N THR A 79 8.03 -13.23 8.72
CA THR A 79 8.54 -12.50 9.89
C THR A 79 9.63 -11.51 9.52
N ASN A 80 9.70 -10.37 10.24
CA ASN A 80 10.75 -9.36 10.10
C ASN A 80 11.92 -9.56 11.07
N GLN A 81 12.03 -10.72 11.75
CA GLN A 81 13.07 -10.96 12.75
C GLN A 81 14.51 -10.86 12.21
N ASP A 82 14.74 -11.22 10.94
CA ASP A 82 16.07 -11.20 10.31
C ASP A 82 16.25 -10.05 9.32
N GLY A 83 15.24 -9.22 9.12
CA GLY A 83 15.32 -8.07 8.25
C GLY A 83 13.96 -7.45 7.93
N ILE A 84 13.98 -6.16 7.65
CA ILE A 84 12.78 -5.33 7.56
C ILE A 84 11.84 -5.69 6.40
N ASN A 85 12.36 -6.27 5.31
CA ASN A 85 11.55 -6.70 4.16
C ASN A 85 11.02 -8.13 4.30
N PHE A 86 11.09 -8.69 5.50
CA PHE A 86 10.61 -10.01 5.90
C PHE A 86 11.37 -11.19 5.29
N ALA A 87 11.32 -12.30 6.01
CA ALA A 87 11.75 -13.63 5.61
C ALA A 87 10.59 -14.61 5.77
N LEU A 88 10.66 -15.77 5.15
CA LEU A 88 9.71 -16.85 5.33
C LEU A 88 10.38 -18.05 5.99
N TYR A 89 9.75 -18.52 7.05
CA TYR A 89 10.10 -19.74 7.74
C TYR A 89 8.99 -20.78 7.62
N TYR A 90 9.33 -22.04 7.90
CA TYR A 90 8.36 -23.10 8.09
C TYR A 90 8.67 -23.90 9.35
N ALA A 91 7.69 -24.60 9.89
CA ALA A 91 7.86 -25.50 11.02
C ALA A 91 6.81 -26.62 10.99
N PHE A 92 7.21 -27.80 11.44
CA PHE A 92 6.29 -28.93 11.63
C PHE A 92 5.80 -29.00 13.06
N GLY A 93 4.70 -29.71 13.30
CA GLY A 93 4.11 -29.92 14.61
C GLY A 93 2.81 -29.12 14.82
N ASP A 94 2.13 -29.37 15.92
CA ASP A 94 0.81 -28.77 16.21
C ASP A 94 0.92 -27.29 16.56
N VAL A 95 1.86 -26.93 17.44
CA VAL A 95 2.12 -25.55 17.87
C VAL A 95 3.63 -25.37 18.01
N PRO A 96 4.37 -25.19 16.90
CA PRO A 96 5.82 -25.08 16.96
C PRO A 96 6.25 -23.75 17.60
N THR A 97 7.25 -23.83 18.46
CA THR A 97 7.90 -22.65 19.07
C THR A 97 8.82 -21.96 18.06
N ARG A 98 9.15 -20.69 18.33
CA ARG A 98 10.07 -19.89 17.49
C ARG A 98 11.42 -20.59 17.23
N ASN A 99 11.94 -21.36 18.18
CA ASN A 99 13.21 -22.08 18.02
C ASN A 99 13.13 -23.26 17.03
N GLU A 100 11.92 -23.69 16.66
CA GLU A 100 11.68 -24.77 15.70
C GLU A 100 11.47 -24.27 14.28
N TRP A 101 11.43 -22.93 14.10
CA TRP A 101 11.27 -22.33 12.77
C TRP A 101 12.54 -22.53 11.95
N GLN A 102 12.36 -23.03 10.73
CA GLN A 102 13.43 -23.28 9.76
C GLN A 102 13.31 -22.30 8.62
N LEU A 103 14.41 -21.64 8.25
CA LEU A 103 14.44 -20.66 7.17
C LEU A 103 14.10 -21.31 5.83
N LEU A 104 13.12 -20.74 5.12
CA LEU A 104 12.72 -21.16 3.77
C LEU A 104 13.12 -20.13 2.71
N ILE A 105 12.82 -18.83 2.96
CA ILE A 105 13.19 -17.71 2.10
C ILE A 105 13.89 -16.68 2.97
N ALA A 106 15.15 -16.39 2.64
CA ALA A 106 15.91 -15.36 3.35
C ALA A 106 15.39 -13.95 3.04
N HIS A 107 15.60 -13.04 3.97
CA HIS A 107 15.40 -11.61 3.76
C HIS A 107 16.25 -11.10 2.58
N ASP A 108 15.70 -10.15 1.82
CA ASP A 108 16.39 -9.42 0.75
C ASP A 108 16.07 -7.92 0.86
N ASP A 109 17.09 -7.07 0.89
CA ASP A 109 16.93 -5.62 1.00
C ASP A 109 16.22 -5.00 -0.21
N SER A 110 16.28 -5.65 -1.39
CA SER A 110 15.69 -5.17 -2.65
C SER A 110 14.32 -5.76 -2.96
N VAL A 111 13.91 -6.82 -2.24
CA VAL A 111 12.66 -7.54 -2.46
C VAL A 111 11.89 -7.65 -1.15
N MET A 112 10.74 -7.02 -1.07
CA MET A 112 9.85 -7.17 0.07
C MET A 112 8.96 -8.40 -0.09
N LEU A 113 8.93 -9.28 0.91
CA LEU A 113 7.97 -10.35 1.00
C LEU A 113 6.68 -9.82 1.62
N GLU A 114 5.68 -9.51 0.79
CA GLU A 114 4.40 -8.94 1.23
C GLU A 114 3.46 -9.99 1.82
N GLY A 115 3.49 -11.22 1.28
CA GLY A 115 2.60 -12.27 1.72
C GLY A 115 2.87 -13.61 1.06
N LEU A 116 2.04 -14.57 1.41
CA LEU A 116 2.04 -15.90 0.82
C LEU A 116 0.60 -16.40 0.61
N SER A 117 0.44 -17.30 -0.34
CA SER A 117 -0.79 -18.07 -0.55
C SER A 117 -0.44 -19.53 -0.71
N LEU A 118 -1.05 -20.38 0.10
CA LEU A 118 -0.79 -21.80 0.15
C LEU A 118 -1.85 -22.59 -0.61
N ASN A 119 -1.39 -23.58 -1.35
CA ASN A 119 -2.23 -24.53 -2.06
C ASN A 119 -1.58 -25.92 -1.92
N ALA A 120 -2.33 -26.99 -2.13
CA ALA A 120 -1.80 -28.36 -2.02
C ALA A 120 -0.64 -28.67 -2.99
N HIS A 121 -0.53 -27.90 -4.07
CA HIS A 121 0.42 -28.15 -5.17
C HIS A 121 1.51 -27.06 -5.30
N ALA A 122 1.39 -25.95 -4.59
CA ALA A 122 2.34 -24.84 -4.70
C ALA A 122 2.31 -23.90 -3.49
N LEU A 123 3.47 -23.30 -3.22
CA LEU A 123 3.61 -22.08 -2.43
C LEU A 123 3.70 -20.89 -3.39
N CYS A 124 2.84 -19.91 -3.25
CA CYS A 124 2.89 -18.67 -3.99
C CYS A 124 3.31 -17.53 -3.08
N LEU A 125 4.33 -16.78 -3.49
CA LEU A 125 4.83 -15.63 -2.76
C LEU A 125 4.34 -14.35 -3.44
N SER A 126 3.75 -13.46 -2.66
CA SER A 126 3.50 -12.07 -3.05
C SER A 126 4.71 -11.25 -2.67
N LEU A 127 5.41 -10.74 -3.66
CA LEU A 127 6.66 -9.98 -3.53
C LEU A 127 6.48 -8.57 -4.09
N ARG A 128 7.34 -7.66 -3.65
CA ARG A 128 7.47 -6.33 -4.26
C ARG A 128 8.92 -6.05 -4.58
N GLU A 129 9.20 -5.73 -5.85
CA GLU A 129 10.55 -5.45 -6.35
C GLU A 129 10.51 -4.29 -7.36
N GLY A 130 11.41 -3.32 -7.23
CA GLY A 130 11.42 -2.14 -8.10
C GLY A 130 10.13 -1.32 -8.09
N GLY A 131 9.33 -1.43 -7.03
CA GLY A 131 8.05 -0.75 -6.86
C GLY A 131 6.87 -1.39 -7.58
N LEU A 132 6.97 -2.66 -7.97
CA LEU A 132 5.91 -3.42 -8.63
C LEU A 132 5.61 -4.72 -7.87
N PRO A 133 4.34 -5.12 -7.78
CA PRO A 133 3.97 -6.41 -7.22
C PRO A 133 4.39 -7.55 -8.15
N ILE A 134 4.94 -8.61 -7.57
CA ILE A 134 5.39 -9.82 -8.27
C ILE A 134 4.78 -11.03 -7.58
N ILE A 135 4.28 -11.98 -8.36
CA ILE A 135 3.90 -13.29 -7.86
C ILE A 135 4.96 -14.30 -8.29
N GLU A 136 5.64 -14.92 -7.32
CA GLU A 136 6.54 -16.04 -7.53
C GLU A 136 5.84 -17.33 -7.11
N VAL A 137 5.76 -18.27 -8.02
CA VAL A 137 5.14 -19.57 -7.80
C VAL A 137 6.22 -20.62 -7.63
N ARG A 138 6.10 -21.42 -6.58
CA ARG A 138 6.97 -22.56 -6.25
C ARG A 138 6.13 -23.83 -6.26
N PRO A 139 5.93 -24.45 -7.43
CA PRO A 139 5.16 -25.70 -7.53
C PRO A 139 5.93 -26.83 -6.85
N ASP A 140 5.20 -27.78 -6.26
CA ASP A 140 5.82 -28.93 -5.60
C ASP A 140 6.61 -29.79 -6.61
N GLY A 141 7.88 -30.05 -6.30
CA GLY A 141 8.77 -30.85 -7.15
C GLY A 141 9.19 -30.20 -8.49
N LEU A 142 8.83 -28.96 -8.77
CA LEU A 142 9.18 -28.23 -10.01
C LEU A 142 9.97 -26.95 -9.72
N PRO A 143 10.70 -26.40 -10.71
CA PRO A 143 11.38 -25.11 -10.55
C PRO A 143 10.40 -23.96 -10.28
N ALA A 144 10.81 -23.03 -9.42
CA ALA A 144 10.07 -21.80 -9.18
C ALA A 144 10.09 -20.88 -10.41
N TYR A 145 9.00 -20.10 -10.59
CA TYR A 145 8.91 -19.13 -11.68
C TYR A 145 8.16 -17.88 -11.22
N ARG A 146 8.38 -16.76 -11.91
CA ARG A 146 7.64 -15.50 -11.71
C ARG A 146 6.59 -15.32 -12.79
N VAL A 147 5.39 -14.90 -12.39
CA VAL A 147 4.29 -14.61 -13.31
C VAL A 147 4.67 -13.45 -14.22
N GLN A 148 4.57 -13.66 -15.54
CA GLN A 148 4.89 -12.63 -16.53
C GLN A 148 3.64 -11.85 -16.93
N LEU A 149 3.78 -10.53 -17.06
CA LEU A 149 2.69 -9.60 -17.38
C LEU A 149 3.09 -8.66 -18.52
N PRO A 150 2.13 -8.15 -19.31
CA PRO A 150 2.43 -7.39 -20.52
C PRO A 150 2.75 -5.89 -20.28
N ASP A 151 2.27 -5.31 -19.18
CA ASP A 151 2.35 -3.87 -18.95
C ASP A 151 3.55 -3.50 -18.06
N ALA A 152 4.09 -2.29 -18.22
CA ALA A 152 5.24 -1.80 -17.46
C ALA A 152 4.89 -1.30 -16.03
N ALA A 153 3.62 -0.99 -15.79
CA ALA A 153 3.11 -0.54 -14.51
C ALA A 153 1.71 -1.14 -14.31
N TYR A 154 1.53 -1.91 -13.26
CA TYR A 154 0.33 -2.73 -13.05
C TYR A 154 0.07 -2.99 -11.57
N SER A 155 -1.14 -3.43 -11.28
CA SER A 155 -1.56 -4.06 -10.02
C SER A 155 -1.74 -5.57 -10.24
N LEU A 156 -1.25 -6.36 -9.31
CA LEU A 156 -1.32 -7.82 -9.35
C LEU A 156 -1.44 -8.38 -7.94
N TYR A 157 -2.44 -9.23 -7.72
CA TYR A 157 -2.53 -10.00 -6.49
C TYR A 157 -3.19 -11.37 -6.71
N VAL A 158 -2.89 -12.28 -5.81
CA VAL A 158 -3.53 -13.59 -5.74
C VAL A 158 -4.93 -13.41 -5.14
N GLN A 159 -5.94 -13.97 -5.79
CA GLN A 159 -7.28 -14.06 -5.20
C GLN A 159 -7.37 -15.34 -4.35
N ASP A 160 -8.02 -15.23 -3.21
CA ASP A 160 -8.27 -16.36 -2.34
C ASP A 160 -8.93 -17.50 -3.11
N SER A 161 -8.43 -18.72 -2.92
CA SER A 161 -9.01 -19.94 -3.47
C SER A 161 -9.88 -20.59 -2.40
N LEU A 162 -11.10 -20.97 -2.79
CA LEU A 162 -11.99 -21.79 -1.94
C LEU A 162 -11.63 -23.27 -1.95
N GLU A 163 -10.72 -23.67 -2.85
CA GLU A 163 -10.31 -25.06 -3.04
C GLU A 163 -8.80 -25.20 -2.82
N PHE A 164 -8.43 -25.75 -1.66
CA PHE A 164 -7.03 -25.96 -1.32
C PHE A 164 -6.31 -26.91 -2.29
N ASP A 165 -6.99 -27.93 -2.80
CA ASP A 165 -6.47 -28.94 -3.74
C ASP A 165 -6.73 -28.58 -5.22
N SER A 166 -6.65 -27.31 -5.57
CA SER A 166 -6.78 -26.84 -6.95
C SER A 166 -5.42 -26.83 -7.64
N GLN A 167 -5.35 -27.31 -8.90
CA GLN A 167 -4.17 -27.18 -9.76
C GLN A 167 -4.04 -25.78 -10.38
N HIS A 168 -4.98 -24.91 -10.09
CA HIS A 168 -5.05 -23.56 -10.61
C HIS A 168 -5.15 -22.55 -9.47
N MET A 169 -4.63 -21.36 -9.74
CA MET A 169 -4.78 -20.19 -8.89
C MET A 169 -5.41 -19.05 -9.68
N ARG A 170 -6.17 -18.22 -9.01
CA ARG A 170 -6.72 -17.00 -9.62
C ARG A 170 -5.86 -15.80 -9.28
N LEU A 171 -5.60 -15.00 -10.30
CA LEU A 171 -4.92 -13.73 -10.18
C LEU A 171 -5.86 -12.61 -10.56
N ARG A 172 -5.83 -11.51 -9.83
CA ARG A 172 -6.40 -10.26 -10.29
C ARG A 172 -5.29 -9.38 -10.82
N TYR A 173 -5.48 -8.91 -12.04
CA TYR A 173 -4.53 -8.10 -12.76
C TYR A 173 -5.25 -6.91 -13.40
N GLU A 174 -4.66 -5.74 -13.31
CA GLU A 174 -5.07 -4.53 -14.01
C GLU A 174 -3.88 -3.59 -14.20
N SER A 175 -4.03 -2.59 -15.07
CA SER A 175 -3.02 -1.54 -15.22
C SER A 175 -3.70 -0.19 -15.45
N LEU A 176 -2.93 0.88 -15.59
CA LEU A 176 -3.50 2.20 -15.86
C LEU A 176 -4.33 2.25 -17.14
N ASN A 177 -4.06 1.38 -18.12
CA ASN A 177 -4.73 1.30 -19.42
C ASN A 177 -5.45 -0.02 -19.70
N ARG A 178 -5.42 -1.00 -18.78
CA ARG A 178 -6.16 -2.27 -18.91
C ARG A 178 -7.17 -2.44 -17.80
N PRO A 179 -8.44 -2.70 -18.12
CA PRO A 179 -9.46 -3.04 -17.13
C PRO A 179 -9.08 -4.27 -16.31
N ALA A 180 -9.63 -4.35 -15.11
CA ALA A 180 -9.37 -5.44 -14.20
C ALA A 180 -9.76 -6.80 -14.81
N GLN A 181 -8.83 -7.73 -14.79
CA GLN A 181 -8.95 -9.11 -15.27
C GLN A 181 -8.86 -10.07 -14.11
N VAL A 182 -9.69 -11.11 -14.12
CA VAL A 182 -9.49 -12.32 -13.36
C VAL A 182 -8.81 -13.32 -14.30
N ARG A 183 -7.60 -13.73 -13.95
CA ARG A 183 -6.81 -14.71 -14.71
C ARG A 183 -6.74 -16.00 -13.95
N GLN A 184 -6.81 -17.12 -14.67
CA GLN A 184 -6.47 -18.44 -14.15
C GLN A 184 -5.01 -18.70 -14.49
N LEU A 185 -4.25 -19.12 -13.49
CA LEU A 185 -2.86 -19.56 -13.60
C LEU A 185 -2.80 -21.05 -13.33
N THR A 186 -2.23 -21.84 -14.27
CA THR A 186 -1.93 -23.24 -14.06
C THR A 186 -0.63 -23.35 -13.27
N LEU A 187 -0.67 -23.87 -12.05
CA LEU A 187 0.45 -23.82 -11.08
C LEU A 187 1.71 -24.54 -11.59
N ALA A 188 1.54 -25.69 -12.25
CA ALA A 188 2.68 -26.49 -12.73
C ALA A 188 3.39 -25.87 -13.95
N THR A 189 2.70 -25.11 -14.80
CA THR A 189 3.24 -24.65 -16.10
C THR A 189 3.42 -23.15 -16.21
N GLY A 190 2.73 -22.37 -15.35
CA GLY A 190 2.68 -20.91 -15.46
C GLY A 190 1.78 -20.39 -16.59
N GLU A 191 1.06 -21.29 -17.28
CA GLU A 191 0.12 -20.90 -18.32
C GLU A 191 -1.03 -20.05 -17.73
N GLN A 192 -1.37 -18.96 -18.42
CA GLN A 192 -2.41 -18.05 -18.00
C GLN A 192 -3.54 -17.98 -19.01
N SER A 193 -4.78 -17.94 -18.52
CA SER A 193 -5.97 -17.62 -19.33
C SER A 193 -6.81 -16.55 -18.64
N VAL A 194 -7.43 -15.66 -19.42
CA VAL A 194 -8.35 -14.64 -18.89
C VAL A 194 -9.73 -15.27 -18.73
N LEU A 195 -10.20 -15.39 -17.49
CA LEU A 195 -11.54 -15.90 -17.19
C LEU A 195 -12.60 -14.81 -17.30
N LYS A 196 -12.25 -13.59 -16.90
CA LYS A 196 -13.15 -12.44 -16.90
C LYS A 196 -12.37 -11.15 -17.03
N GLU A 197 -12.91 -10.20 -17.79
CA GLU A 197 -12.45 -8.82 -17.84
C GLU A 197 -13.61 -7.89 -17.50
N THR A 198 -13.34 -6.84 -16.72
CA THR A 198 -14.35 -5.83 -16.42
C THR A 198 -14.68 -5.04 -17.69
N PRO A 199 -15.95 -5.02 -18.14
CA PRO A 199 -16.30 -4.37 -19.38
C PRO A 199 -16.20 -2.84 -19.24
N VAL A 200 -15.70 -2.19 -20.29
CA VAL A 200 -15.78 -0.74 -20.46
C VAL A 200 -16.98 -0.45 -21.38
N LEU A 201 -17.92 0.35 -20.87
CA LEU A 201 -19.09 0.73 -21.65
C LEU A 201 -18.70 1.84 -22.66
N GLY A 202 -18.88 1.57 -23.96
CA GLY A 202 -18.51 2.46 -25.06
C GLY A 202 -17.26 2.04 -25.81
N PRO A 203 -16.83 2.83 -26.80
CA PRO A 203 -15.60 2.53 -27.54
C PRO A 203 -14.37 2.63 -26.63
N PHE A 204 -13.64 1.54 -26.53
CA PHE A 204 -12.40 1.47 -25.75
C PHE A 204 -11.45 0.47 -26.39
N ASN A 205 -10.20 0.88 -26.54
CA ASN A 205 -9.09 0.01 -26.89
C ASN A 205 -7.89 0.34 -26.01
N ALA A 206 -7.41 -0.61 -25.21
CA ALA A 206 -6.27 -0.43 -24.31
C ALA A 206 -5.00 0.04 -25.06
N ASP A 207 -4.82 -0.33 -26.32
CA ASP A 207 -3.67 0.02 -27.14
C ASP A 207 -3.66 1.49 -27.61
N ASP A 208 -4.78 2.22 -27.43
CA ASP A 208 -4.86 3.66 -27.69
C ASP A 208 -4.13 4.48 -26.60
N TYR A 209 -3.74 3.83 -25.50
CA TYR A 209 -3.06 4.46 -24.37
C TYR A 209 -1.66 3.88 -24.20
N VAL A 210 -0.76 4.68 -23.63
CA VAL A 210 0.60 4.28 -23.30
C VAL A 210 0.80 4.40 -21.80
N SER A 211 1.11 3.29 -21.13
CA SER A 211 1.54 3.25 -19.75
C SER A 211 3.06 3.23 -19.67
N GLN A 212 3.65 4.05 -18.81
CA GLN A 212 5.10 4.17 -18.63
C GLN A 212 5.49 4.19 -17.17
N ARG A 213 6.69 3.69 -16.87
CA ARG A 213 7.37 3.85 -15.58
C ARG A 213 8.51 4.85 -15.75
N LEU A 214 8.48 5.94 -14.97
CA LEU A 214 9.50 6.98 -14.96
C LEU A 214 10.14 7.06 -13.57
N TRP A 215 11.26 7.77 -13.47
CA TRP A 215 12.00 7.97 -12.23
C TRP A 215 12.42 9.43 -12.10
N ALA A 216 11.94 10.09 -11.06
CA ALA A 216 12.38 11.42 -10.67
C ALA A 216 13.54 11.32 -9.69
N THR A 217 14.43 12.31 -9.69
CA THR A 217 15.53 12.39 -8.73
C THR A 217 15.17 13.42 -7.66
N ALA A 218 15.00 12.98 -6.43
CA ALA A 218 14.77 13.86 -5.28
C ALA A 218 16.04 14.68 -4.94
N PRO A 219 15.93 15.77 -4.15
CA PRO A 219 17.08 16.61 -3.81
C PRO A 219 18.24 15.89 -3.12
N ASP A 220 17.96 14.80 -2.41
CA ASP A 220 18.96 13.94 -1.75
C ASP A 220 19.55 12.85 -2.66
N GLY A 221 19.17 12.84 -3.95
CA GLY A 221 19.61 11.85 -4.95
C GLY A 221 18.74 10.59 -5.04
N THR A 222 17.74 10.45 -4.18
CA THR A 222 16.83 9.30 -4.18
C THR A 222 16.02 9.24 -5.48
N GLN A 223 15.90 8.05 -6.07
CA GLN A 223 15.10 7.83 -7.27
C GLN A 223 13.66 7.51 -6.90
N VAL A 224 12.73 8.39 -7.26
CA VAL A 224 11.30 8.30 -6.94
C VAL A 224 10.54 7.79 -8.16
N PRO A 225 9.83 6.64 -8.05
CA PRO A 225 9.09 6.08 -9.18
C PRO A 225 7.84 6.89 -9.50
N ILE A 226 7.51 6.96 -10.80
CA ILE A 226 6.26 7.56 -11.31
C ILE A 226 5.61 6.58 -12.27
N SER A 227 4.33 6.26 -12.08
CA SER A 227 3.53 5.54 -13.07
C SER A 227 2.69 6.54 -13.86
N LEU A 228 2.82 6.55 -15.18
CA LEU A 228 2.17 7.50 -16.09
C LEU A 228 1.29 6.77 -17.09
N VAL A 229 0.14 7.32 -17.41
CA VAL A 229 -0.67 6.94 -18.58
C VAL A 229 -1.08 8.17 -19.38
N VAL A 230 -1.02 8.03 -20.69
CA VAL A 230 -1.38 9.08 -21.64
C VAL A 230 -1.99 8.46 -22.90
N LYS A 231 -2.89 9.18 -23.57
CA LYS A 231 -3.42 8.76 -24.87
C LYS A 231 -2.31 8.83 -25.93
N ARG A 232 -2.14 7.78 -26.72
CA ARG A 232 -1.03 7.62 -27.68
C ARG A 232 -0.88 8.79 -28.68
N ASN A 233 -2.00 9.37 -29.11
CA ASN A 233 -2.01 10.45 -30.11
C ASN A 233 -1.48 11.80 -29.59
N VAL A 234 -1.31 11.96 -28.28
CA VAL A 234 -0.76 13.17 -27.65
C VAL A 234 0.61 12.93 -27.00
N LEU A 235 1.12 11.71 -27.08
CA LEU A 235 2.45 11.36 -26.56
C LEU A 235 3.53 12.24 -27.19
N GLY A 236 4.49 12.72 -26.38
CA GLY A 236 5.59 13.58 -26.84
C GLY A 236 5.25 15.06 -26.95
N LYS A 237 4.07 15.48 -26.47
CA LYS A 237 3.67 16.89 -26.37
C LYS A 237 3.32 17.24 -24.92
N PRO A 238 3.59 18.47 -24.45
CA PRO A 238 3.07 18.94 -23.18
C PRO A 238 1.54 18.91 -23.18
N VAL A 239 0.94 18.21 -22.22
CA VAL A 239 -0.52 18.09 -22.06
C VAL A 239 -0.93 18.44 -20.64
N PRO A 240 -2.19 18.79 -20.39
CA PRO A 240 -2.70 18.82 -19.02
C PRO A 240 -2.45 17.49 -18.34
N LEU A 241 -1.96 17.52 -17.08
CA LEU A 241 -1.60 16.32 -16.35
C LEU A 241 -2.19 16.37 -14.95
N TYR A 242 -2.75 15.24 -14.53
CA TYR A 242 -3.27 15.02 -13.20
C TYR A 242 -2.29 14.09 -12.43
N LEU A 243 -1.60 14.64 -11.43
CA LEU A 243 -0.65 13.92 -10.59
C LEU A 243 -1.26 13.59 -9.25
N TYR A 244 -1.32 12.30 -8.91
CA TYR A 244 -1.83 11.78 -7.64
C TYR A 244 -0.69 11.32 -6.73
N GLY A 245 -0.85 11.50 -5.41
CA GLY A 245 0.07 10.97 -4.41
C GLY A 245 -0.59 10.74 -3.06
N TYR A 246 0.06 9.90 -2.23
CA TYR A 246 -0.40 9.56 -0.88
C TYR A 246 0.73 9.66 0.14
N GLY A 247 1.64 8.69 0.17
CA GLY A 247 2.91 8.73 0.91
C GLY A 247 2.80 8.58 2.43
N ALA A 248 1.97 7.68 2.92
CA ALA A 248 1.84 7.38 4.34
C ALA A 248 1.49 5.91 4.58
N TYR A 249 1.69 5.41 5.80
CA TYR A 249 1.31 4.09 6.30
C TYR A 249 1.96 2.90 5.58
N GLY A 250 2.99 3.12 4.78
CA GLY A 250 3.54 2.05 3.94
C GLY A 250 2.57 1.59 2.83
N GLU A 251 1.54 2.40 2.52
CA GLU A 251 0.56 2.07 1.49
C GLU A 251 1.18 2.17 0.10
N SER A 252 1.16 1.08 -0.65
CA SER A 252 1.64 1.03 -2.03
C SER A 252 0.53 1.40 -2.99
N LEU A 253 0.71 2.47 -3.75
CA LEU A 253 -0.24 2.92 -4.77
C LEU A 253 -0.03 2.13 -6.06
N ASP A 254 -0.52 0.89 -6.11
CA ASP A 254 -0.42 0.11 -7.34
C ASP A 254 -1.26 0.74 -8.47
N PRO A 255 -0.75 0.72 -9.72
CA PRO A 255 -1.46 1.30 -10.86
C PRO A 255 -2.76 0.55 -11.17
N TRP A 256 -3.90 1.17 -10.91
CA TRP A 256 -5.24 0.60 -11.15
C TRP A 256 -5.95 1.24 -12.33
N PHE A 257 -6.86 0.49 -12.94
CA PHE A 257 -7.75 1.00 -13.98
C PHE A 257 -8.87 1.86 -13.38
N SER A 258 -9.25 2.92 -14.08
CA SER A 258 -10.38 3.75 -13.67
C SER A 258 -11.24 4.16 -14.88
N HIS A 259 -12.50 3.76 -14.87
CA HIS A 259 -13.49 4.19 -15.88
C HIS A 259 -13.69 5.72 -15.90
N ALA A 260 -13.67 6.35 -14.72
CA ALA A 260 -13.78 7.81 -14.63
C ALA A 260 -12.58 8.52 -15.25
N ARG A 261 -11.37 7.95 -15.09
CA ARG A 261 -10.12 8.49 -15.66
C ARG A 261 -10.14 8.47 -17.18
N LEU A 262 -10.81 7.51 -17.82
CA LEU A 262 -10.95 7.48 -19.29
C LEU A 262 -11.53 8.79 -19.84
N SER A 263 -12.48 9.41 -19.12
CA SER A 263 -13.03 10.70 -19.50
C SER A 263 -11.97 11.82 -19.59
N LEU A 264 -10.94 11.77 -18.73
CA LEU A 264 -9.81 12.71 -18.77
C LEU A 264 -8.84 12.34 -19.90
N LEU A 265 -8.47 11.07 -20.02
CA LEU A 265 -7.57 10.57 -21.06
C LEU A 265 -8.12 10.86 -22.46
N GLU A 266 -9.43 10.69 -22.68
CA GLU A 266 -10.10 10.99 -23.96
C GLU A 266 -10.05 12.48 -24.32
N ARG A 267 -9.97 13.36 -23.34
CA ARG A 267 -9.78 14.81 -23.52
C ARG A 267 -8.33 15.22 -23.68
N GLY A 268 -7.39 14.24 -23.71
CA GLY A 268 -5.96 14.48 -23.84
C GLY A 268 -5.26 14.86 -22.54
N VAL A 269 -5.89 14.65 -21.38
CA VAL A 269 -5.25 14.82 -20.06
C VAL A 269 -4.46 13.56 -19.74
N ALA A 270 -3.19 13.69 -19.37
CA ALA A 270 -2.40 12.59 -18.82
C ALA A 270 -2.70 12.37 -17.33
N PHE A 271 -2.47 11.16 -16.84
CA PHE A 271 -2.57 10.84 -15.42
C PHE A 271 -1.28 10.20 -14.93
N ALA A 272 -0.81 10.61 -13.75
CA ALA A 272 0.37 10.02 -13.12
C ALA A 272 0.16 9.76 -11.63
N ILE A 273 0.88 8.76 -11.11
CA ILE A 273 0.99 8.46 -9.68
C ILE A 273 2.45 8.70 -9.28
N ALA A 274 2.68 9.56 -8.29
CA ALA A 274 3.98 9.71 -7.65
C ALA A 274 4.09 8.73 -6.48
N HIS A 275 5.02 7.78 -6.58
CA HIS A 275 5.24 6.74 -5.56
C HIS A 275 6.25 7.24 -4.53
N VAL A 276 5.85 8.20 -3.72
CA VAL A 276 6.72 8.93 -2.81
C VAL A 276 7.06 8.13 -1.54
N ARG A 277 8.17 8.46 -0.89
CA ARG A 277 8.53 7.89 0.43
C ARG A 277 7.42 8.11 1.44
N GLY A 278 7.28 7.14 2.35
CA GLY A 278 6.12 6.99 3.24
C GLY A 278 5.07 6.02 2.72
N GLY A 279 5.07 5.73 1.40
CA GLY A 279 4.44 4.54 0.82
C GLY A 279 5.29 3.29 1.00
N GLY A 280 4.81 2.14 0.52
CA GLY A 280 5.48 0.83 0.61
C GLY A 280 6.15 0.35 -0.68
N GLU A 281 6.12 1.15 -1.75
CA GLU A 281 6.45 0.68 -3.10
C GLU A 281 7.86 0.11 -3.23
N LEU A 282 8.84 0.66 -2.52
CA LEU A 282 10.22 0.13 -2.48
C LEU A 282 10.55 -0.56 -1.15
N GLY A 283 9.54 -1.14 -0.48
CA GLY A 283 9.69 -1.92 0.73
C GLY A 283 9.66 -1.08 2.02
N GLU A 284 9.99 -1.72 3.13
CA GLU A 284 9.89 -1.14 4.47
C GLU A 284 10.84 0.06 4.67
N ALA A 285 12.04 0.02 4.07
CA ALA A 285 12.96 1.15 4.11
C ALA A 285 12.38 2.41 3.46
N TRP A 286 11.59 2.26 2.38
CA TRP A 286 10.89 3.34 1.70
C TRP A 286 9.83 3.98 2.59
N TYR A 287 9.07 3.15 3.28
CA TYR A 287 8.10 3.61 4.26
C TYR A 287 8.77 4.40 5.40
N ARG A 288 9.78 3.83 6.02
CA ARG A 288 10.51 4.47 7.14
C ARG A 288 11.17 5.79 6.74
N ALA A 289 11.62 5.88 5.50
CA ALA A 289 12.21 7.11 4.97
C ALA A 289 11.20 8.23 4.67
N GLY A 290 9.91 8.03 4.92
CA GLY A 290 8.85 9.02 4.70
C GLY A 290 7.88 9.18 5.88
N LYS A 291 8.21 8.69 7.09
CA LYS A 291 7.39 8.88 8.29
C LYS A 291 8.13 9.57 9.43
N GLN A 292 7.39 10.07 10.41
CA GLN A 292 7.91 10.75 11.60
C GLN A 292 8.98 11.80 11.25
N GLU A 293 10.23 11.64 11.72
CA GLU A 293 11.35 12.57 11.46
C GLU A 293 11.69 12.72 9.99
N ASN A 294 11.35 11.73 9.17
CA ASN A 294 11.63 11.69 7.74
C ASN A 294 10.45 12.18 6.87
N LYS A 295 9.35 12.64 7.48
CA LYS A 295 8.11 13.01 6.76
C LYS A 295 8.31 14.05 5.67
N HIS A 296 9.27 14.95 5.82
CA HIS A 296 9.62 15.98 4.83
C HIS A 296 10.04 15.38 3.47
N ASN A 297 10.58 14.15 3.47
CA ASN A 297 10.97 13.45 2.25
C ASN A 297 9.75 13.15 1.35
N THR A 298 8.58 12.84 1.93
CA THR A 298 7.34 12.64 1.17
C THR A 298 7.01 13.86 0.31
N PHE A 299 7.19 15.06 0.86
CA PHE A 299 6.87 16.31 0.20
C PHE A 299 7.90 16.67 -0.88
N SER A 300 9.20 16.55 -0.55
CA SER A 300 10.27 16.79 -1.51
C SER A 300 10.23 15.82 -2.69
N ASP A 301 9.89 14.56 -2.46
CA ASP A 301 9.72 13.55 -3.51
C ASP A 301 8.58 13.92 -4.47
N PHE A 302 7.45 14.37 -3.93
CA PHE A 302 6.30 14.76 -4.77
C PHE A 302 6.61 16.00 -5.61
N ILE A 303 7.30 17.00 -5.03
CA ILE A 303 7.78 18.18 -5.74
C ILE A 303 8.75 17.76 -6.86
N ALA A 304 9.72 16.88 -6.55
CA ALA A 304 10.66 16.36 -7.54
C ALA A 304 9.96 15.61 -8.69
N CYS A 305 8.90 14.83 -8.38
CA CYS A 305 8.09 14.19 -9.42
C CYS A 305 7.40 15.23 -10.32
N ALA A 306 6.82 16.28 -9.74
CA ALA A 306 6.18 17.36 -10.49
C ALA A 306 7.19 18.09 -11.40
N GLU A 307 8.35 18.48 -10.86
CA GLU A 307 9.43 19.11 -11.61
C GLU A 307 9.94 18.20 -12.74
N HIS A 308 10.16 16.92 -12.46
CA HIS A 308 10.59 15.94 -13.47
C HIS A 308 9.60 15.85 -14.64
N LEU A 309 8.29 15.81 -14.39
CA LEU A 309 7.27 15.75 -15.42
C LEU A 309 7.25 17.03 -16.29
N ILE A 310 7.52 18.20 -15.69
CA ILE A 310 7.65 19.48 -16.39
C ILE A 310 8.94 19.51 -17.21
N ASP A 311 10.07 19.16 -16.64
CA ASP A 311 11.40 19.17 -17.29
C ASP A 311 11.48 18.21 -18.48
N LYS A 312 10.77 17.07 -18.40
CA LYS A 312 10.62 16.11 -19.52
C LYS A 312 9.67 16.61 -20.61
N GLY A 313 9.04 17.78 -20.43
CA GLY A 313 8.10 18.32 -21.40
C GLY A 313 6.81 17.52 -21.53
N LEU A 314 6.42 16.75 -20.51
CA LEU A 314 5.18 15.98 -20.46
C LEU A 314 3.99 16.87 -20.08
N THR A 315 4.25 17.93 -19.32
CA THR A 315 3.28 18.96 -18.90
C THR A 315 3.98 20.28 -18.66
N ARG A 316 3.24 21.26 -18.13
CA ARG A 316 3.75 22.58 -17.68
C ARG A 316 3.05 22.95 -16.39
N SER A 317 3.63 23.83 -15.57
CA SER A 317 3.06 24.29 -14.30
C SER A 317 1.64 24.88 -14.48
N ASP A 318 1.36 25.59 -15.58
CA ASP A 318 0.04 26.13 -15.90
C ASP A 318 -0.99 25.08 -16.37
N GLN A 319 -0.62 23.79 -16.42
CA GLN A 319 -1.44 22.64 -16.82
C GLN A 319 -1.38 21.47 -15.85
N LEU A 320 -0.54 21.54 -14.79
CA LEU A 320 -0.37 20.48 -13.81
C LEU A 320 -1.40 20.62 -12.67
N VAL A 321 -2.25 19.62 -12.54
CA VAL A 321 -3.21 19.49 -11.42
C VAL A 321 -2.73 18.40 -10.49
N ILE A 322 -2.77 18.63 -9.20
CA ILE A 322 -2.37 17.65 -8.17
C ILE A 322 -3.55 17.20 -7.33
N SER A 323 -3.51 15.98 -6.84
CA SER A 323 -4.53 15.45 -5.95
C SER A 323 -3.99 14.47 -4.92
N GLY A 324 -4.67 14.42 -3.77
CA GLY A 324 -4.46 13.45 -2.71
C GLY A 324 -5.59 13.48 -1.70
N GLY A 325 -5.86 12.33 -1.11
CA GLY A 325 -6.92 12.16 -0.11
C GLY A 325 -6.37 11.79 1.26
N SER A 326 -7.07 12.15 2.36
CA SER A 326 -6.67 11.78 3.73
C SER A 326 -5.23 12.24 4.04
N ALA A 327 -4.31 11.33 4.35
CA ALA A 327 -2.87 11.63 4.46
C ALA A 327 -2.26 12.18 3.15
N GLY A 328 -2.79 11.77 1.98
CA GLY A 328 -2.46 12.43 0.70
C GLY A 328 -2.95 13.87 0.63
N GLY A 329 -4.01 14.22 1.33
CA GLY A 329 -4.47 15.61 1.50
C GLY A 329 -3.48 16.46 2.32
N LEU A 330 -2.84 15.84 3.34
CA LEU A 330 -1.71 16.46 4.05
C LEU A 330 -0.56 16.73 3.07
N LEU A 331 -0.19 15.73 2.25
CA LEU A 331 0.81 15.88 1.19
C LEU A 331 0.50 17.08 0.29
N ILE A 332 -0.73 17.17 -0.23
CA ILE A 332 -1.16 18.26 -1.10
C ILE A 332 -1.04 19.62 -0.39
N GLY A 333 -1.55 19.74 0.84
CA GLY A 333 -1.47 20.97 1.61
C GLY A 333 -0.03 21.41 1.90
N ALA A 334 0.84 20.48 2.24
CA ALA A 334 2.26 20.75 2.51
C ALA A 334 3.03 21.22 1.26
N VAL A 335 2.83 20.58 0.12
CA VAL A 335 3.51 20.97 -1.13
C VAL A 335 2.99 22.30 -1.67
N LEU A 336 1.71 22.61 -1.49
CA LEU A 336 1.14 23.91 -1.86
C LEU A 336 1.71 25.06 -1.03
N ASN A 337 2.02 24.83 0.25
CA ASN A 337 2.70 25.83 1.07
C ASN A 337 4.15 26.08 0.63
N GLN A 338 4.83 25.05 0.09
CA GLN A 338 6.22 25.11 -0.32
C GLN A 338 6.43 25.62 -1.73
N ARG A 339 5.63 25.12 -2.70
CA ARG A 339 5.80 25.36 -4.14
C ARG A 339 4.47 25.58 -4.87
N PRO A 340 3.68 26.60 -4.50
CA PRO A 340 2.40 26.89 -5.15
C PRO A 340 2.57 27.24 -6.65
N ASP A 341 3.75 27.68 -7.05
CA ASP A 341 4.12 28.07 -8.42
C ASP A 341 4.13 26.90 -9.43
N LEU A 342 4.28 25.68 -8.94
CA LEU A 342 4.35 24.49 -9.79
C LEU A 342 2.98 23.99 -10.30
N PHE A 343 1.88 24.43 -9.68
CA PHE A 343 0.59 23.80 -9.86
C PHE A 343 -0.46 24.77 -10.41
N LYS A 344 -1.23 24.34 -11.39
CA LYS A 344 -2.39 25.06 -11.91
C LYS A 344 -3.58 24.99 -10.97
N ALA A 345 -3.81 23.82 -10.40
CA ALA A 345 -4.90 23.57 -9.44
C ALA A 345 -4.57 22.37 -8.55
N ALA A 346 -5.28 22.25 -7.43
CA ALA A 346 -5.18 21.15 -6.50
C ALA A 346 -6.55 20.62 -6.08
N ILE A 347 -6.66 19.32 -5.87
CA ILE A 347 -7.83 18.64 -5.32
C ILE A 347 -7.40 17.96 -4.03
N ALA A 348 -8.00 18.33 -2.91
CA ALA A 348 -7.74 17.76 -1.59
C ALA A 348 -9.03 17.07 -1.09
N GLU A 349 -9.01 15.76 -1.02
CA GLU A 349 -10.18 14.95 -0.61
C GLU A 349 -10.03 14.52 0.84
N VAL A 350 -11.03 14.84 1.68
CA VAL A 350 -11.02 14.53 3.11
C VAL A 350 -9.64 14.78 3.75
N PRO A 351 -9.04 15.99 3.55
CA PRO A 351 -7.61 16.19 3.75
C PRO A 351 -7.26 16.30 5.24
N PHE A 352 -6.21 15.55 5.65
CA PHE A 352 -5.63 15.60 6.98
C PHE A 352 -4.68 16.80 7.09
N VAL A 353 -5.25 18.00 7.31
CA VAL A 353 -4.52 19.27 7.21
C VAL A 353 -4.36 20.02 8.54
N ASP A 354 -5.15 19.69 9.56
CA ASP A 354 -5.03 20.24 10.93
C ASP A 354 -4.29 19.25 11.85
N VAL A 355 -3.23 18.66 11.30
CA VAL A 355 -2.47 17.53 11.86
C VAL A 355 -2.10 17.75 13.32
N LEU A 356 -1.59 18.94 13.66
CA LEU A 356 -1.09 19.24 15.00
C LEU A 356 -2.21 19.21 16.04
N ASN A 357 -3.34 19.84 15.76
CA ASN A 357 -4.46 19.88 16.71
C ASN A 357 -5.14 18.53 16.84
N THR A 358 -5.31 17.79 15.74
CA THR A 358 -5.88 16.45 15.75
C THR A 358 -5.00 15.48 16.55
N MET A 359 -3.68 15.51 16.35
CA MET A 359 -2.75 14.63 17.07
C MET A 359 -2.55 15.03 18.55
N LEU A 360 -2.93 16.24 18.96
CA LEU A 360 -2.93 16.68 20.36
C LEU A 360 -4.16 16.22 21.15
N ASP A 361 -5.21 15.78 20.48
CA ASP A 361 -6.47 15.35 21.12
C ASP A 361 -6.60 13.82 21.12
N PRO A 362 -6.22 13.15 22.23
CA PRO A 362 -6.29 11.70 22.33
C PRO A 362 -7.72 11.14 22.40
N GLU A 363 -8.74 11.98 22.58
CA GLU A 363 -10.15 11.57 22.61
C GLU A 363 -10.73 11.40 21.19
N LEU A 364 -10.06 11.95 20.18
CA LEU A 364 -10.48 11.73 18.80
C LEU A 364 -10.20 10.28 18.35
N PRO A 365 -11.11 9.67 17.58
CA PRO A 365 -10.88 8.35 17.01
C PRO A 365 -9.55 8.28 16.25
N LEU A 366 -8.83 7.18 16.43
CA LEU A 366 -7.55 6.87 15.79
C LEU A 366 -6.32 7.63 16.31
N THR A 367 -6.42 8.79 16.96
CA THR A 367 -5.26 9.63 17.34
C THR A 367 -4.16 8.82 18.04
N VAL A 368 -4.53 8.05 19.09
CA VAL A 368 -3.53 7.26 19.84
C VAL A 368 -2.85 6.20 18.98
N THR A 369 -3.59 5.54 18.09
CA THR A 369 -3.06 4.53 17.18
C THR A 369 -2.21 5.12 16.05
N GLU A 370 -2.34 6.42 15.79
CA GLU A 370 -1.61 7.15 14.75
C GLU A 370 -0.26 7.73 15.24
N TYR A 371 0.04 7.64 16.56
CA TYR A 371 1.34 8.11 17.08
C TYR A 371 2.52 7.36 16.47
N ASP A 372 2.35 6.11 16.06
CA ASP A 372 3.38 5.34 15.37
C ASP A 372 3.70 5.92 13.98
N GLU A 373 2.74 6.57 13.33
CA GLU A 373 2.94 7.18 12.00
C GLU A 373 3.45 8.61 12.08
N TRP A 374 2.84 9.44 12.93
CA TRP A 374 3.09 10.89 12.98
C TRP A 374 3.98 11.31 14.16
N GLY A 375 3.99 10.52 15.23
CA GLY A 375 4.56 10.84 16.53
C GLY A 375 3.53 11.51 17.47
N ASN A 376 3.85 11.51 18.77
CA ASN A 376 3.01 12.16 19.79
C ASN A 376 3.44 13.62 20.01
N PRO A 377 2.65 14.64 19.60
CA PRO A 377 3.02 16.04 19.74
C PRO A 377 2.94 16.57 21.19
N GLN A 378 2.56 15.76 22.18
CA GLN A 378 2.77 16.10 23.58
C GLN A 378 4.27 16.16 23.92
N GLU A 379 5.12 15.52 23.12
CA GLU A 379 6.58 15.64 23.18
C GLU A 379 7.02 16.91 22.42
N PRO A 380 7.81 17.82 23.05
CA PRO A 380 8.15 19.11 22.45
C PRO A 380 8.88 19.01 21.09
N GLU A 381 9.72 17.99 20.90
CA GLU A 381 10.45 17.79 19.65
C GLU A 381 9.52 17.31 18.53
N VAL A 382 8.58 16.42 18.85
CA VAL A 382 7.55 15.95 17.93
C VAL A 382 6.59 17.08 17.54
N TYR A 383 6.19 17.90 18.54
CA TYR A 383 5.38 19.10 18.30
C TYR A 383 6.04 20.03 17.28
N ALA A 384 7.32 20.36 17.50
CA ALA A 384 8.07 21.26 16.63
C ALA A 384 8.17 20.69 15.20
N ARG A 385 8.39 19.38 15.08
CA ARG A 385 8.49 18.65 13.81
C ARG A 385 7.18 18.67 13.05
N ILE A 386 6.06 18.29 13.66
CA ILE A 386 4.73 18.30 13.02
C ILE A 386 4.37 19.73 12.61
N LYS A 387 4.56 20.71 13.50
CA LYS A 387 4.28 22.13 13.22
C LYS A 387 5.04 22.64 11.99
N ALA A 388 6.24 22.16 11.76
CA ALA A 388 7.08 22.61 10.64
C ALA A 388 6.49 22.26 9.26
N TYR A 389 5.67 21.18 9.14
CA TYR A 389 5.09 20.79 7.88
C TYR A 389 3.56 20.83 7.83
N ALA A 390 2.88 20.91 8.97
CA ALA A 390 1.42 20.84 9.04
C ALA A 390 0.77 21.91 8.15
N PRO A 391 -0.11 21.53 7.21
CA PRO A 391 -0.64 22.45 6.22
C PRO A 391 -1.34 23.67 6.82
N TYR A 392 -2.17 23.46 7.82
CA TYR A 392 -2.92 24.55 8.46
C TYR A 392 -2.02 25.58 9.11
N GLU A 393 -1.00 25.17 9.87
CA GLU A 393 -0.08 26.07 10.58
C GLU A 393 0.75 26.92 9.60
N ASN A 394 1.11 26.36 8.45
CA ASN A 394 2.05 26.96 7.49
C ASN A 394 1.37 27.72 6.34
N VAL A 395 0.06 28.01 6.42
CA VAL A 395 -0.60 28.92 5.48
C VAL A 395 0.00 30.33 5.63
N THR A 396 0.48 30.88 4.54
CA THR A 396 1.07 32.24 4.46
C THR A 396 0.39 33.05 3.37
N ALA A 397 0.57 34.39 3.39
CA ALA A 397 0.07 35.28 2.35
C ALA A 397 0.90 35.10 1.06
N GLN A 398 0.45 34.22 0.18
CA GLN A 398 1.07 33.92 -1.13
C GLN A 398 0.01 33.57 -2.18
N ALA A 399 0.42 33.50 -3.44
CA ALA A 399 -0.49 33.14 -4.53
C ALA A 399 -0.69 31.61 -4.60
N TYR A 400 -1.72 31.11 -3.94
CA TYR A 400 -2.12 29.71 -4.07
C TYR A 400 -2.84 29.45 -5.40
N PRO A 401 -2.70 28.25 -5.99
CA PRO A 401 -3.48 27.86 -7.17
C PRO A 401 -4.96 27.69 -6.83
N ALA A 402 -5.80 27.51 -7.84
CA ALA A 402 -7.21 27.14 -7.63
C ALA A 402 -7.30 25.79 -6.89
N MET A 403 -8.18 25.70 -5.88
CA MET A 403 -8.32 24.49 -5.07
C MET A 403 -9.77 24.02 -4.99
N LEU A 404 -9.95 22.71 -5.07
CA LEU A 404 -11.18 22.01 -4.72
C LEU A 404 -10.91 21.16 -3.47
N VAL A 405 -11.56 21.53 -2.36
CA VAL A 405 -11.44 20.82 -1.08
C VAL A 405 -12.76 20.11 -0.80
N ILE A 406 -12.71 18.81 -0.61
CA ILE A 406 -13.88 17.94 -0.40
C ILE A 406 -13.78 17.35 1.01
N ALA A 407 -14.87 17.40 1.78
CA ALA A 407 -14.96 16.80 3.11
C ALA A 407 -16.33 16.16 3.33
N GLY A 408 -16.37 15.08 4.10
CA GLY A 408 -17.59 14.41 4.53
C GLY A 408 -18.02 14.90 5.92
N TYR A 409 -19.25 15.39 6.09
CA TYR A 409 -19.72 15.89 7.38
C TYR A 409 -19.69 14.83 8.50
N ASN A 410 -19.92 13.55 8.15
CA ASN A 410 -19.92 12.42 9.07
C ASN A 410 -18.64 11.57 8.95
N ASP A 411 -17.55 12.12 8.43
CA ASP A 411 -16.28 11.41 8.36
C ASP A 411 -15.75 11.19 9.79
N SER A 412 -15.56 9.92 10.16
CA SER A 412 -15.09 9.51 11.47
C SER A 412 -13.56 9.41 11.57
N ARG A 413 -12.84 9.54 10.45
CA ARG A 413 -11.39 9.41 10.38
C ARG A 413 -10.70 10.76 10.28
N VAL A 414 -11.13 11.58 9.30
CA VAL A 414 -10.63 12.94 9.11
C VAL A 414 -11.79 13.90 9.25
N GLN A 415 -11.79 14.65 10.31
CA GLN A 415 -12.90 15.50 10.71
C GLN A 415 -13.13 16.62 9.70
N TYR A 416 -14.40 16.87 9.31
CA TYR A 416 -14.74 17.88 8.30
C TYR A 416 -14.26 19.30 8.64
N TRP A 417 -14.09 19.59 9.92
CA TRP A 417 -13.62 20.92 10.34
C TRP A 417 -12.16 21.18 10.00
N GLU A 418 -11.33 20.16 9.80
CA GLU A 418 -9.96 20.34 9.33
C GLU A 418 -9.95 21.05 7.97
N ALA A 419 -10.70 20.51 7.01
CA ALA A 419 -10.87 21.10 5.70
C ALA A 419 -11.49 22.50 5.78
N ALA A 420 -12.55 22.67 6.58
CA ALA A 420 -13.26 23.95 6.73
C ALA A 420 -12.36 25.05 7.32
N LYS A 421 -11.59 24.74 8.38
CA LYS A 421 -10.63 25.66 9.00
C LYS A 421 -9.52 26.04 8.03
N TRP A 422 -8.98 25.06 7.31
CA TRP A 422 -7.92 25.29 6.36
C TRP A 422 -8.36 26.22 5.22
N VAL A 423 -9.50 25.94 4.59
CA VAL A 423 -10.08 26.82 3.55
C VAL A 423 -10.38 28.23 4.07
N ALA A 424 -10.89 28.36 5.31
CA ALA A 424 -11.14 29.66 5.90
C ALA A 424 -9.87 30.47 6.19
N LYS A 425 -8.73 29.80 6.35
CA LYS A 425 -7.43 30.46 6.59
C LYS A 425 -6.73 30.86 5.29
N LEU A 426 -6.96 30.11 4.17
CA LEU A 426 -6.44 30.40 2.83
C LEU A 426 -7.12 31.64 2.23
#